data_695bbaa90583b90aab71f8e1ba7cfcb2
#
_entry.id   695bbaa90583b90aab71f8e1ba7cfcb2
#
_cell.length_a   1.000
_cell.length_b   1.000
_cell.length_c   1.000
_cell.angle_alpha   90.00
_cell.angle_beta   90.00
_cell.angle_gamma   90.00
#
_symmetry.space_group_name_H-M   'P 1'
#
loop_
_entity.id
_entity.type
_entity.pdbx_description
1 polymer ?
#
loop_
_entity_poly.entity_id
_entity_poly.type
_entity_poly.pdbx_seq_one_letter_code
_entity_poly.pdbx_strand_id
1 'polypeptide(L)' 'AETGFGTFVLKLDPGAQSIPHEHTGFEEFMVLQGEMVDFDNTVFKKGDFVTFEPGSCHSSSSPKGCLLLVFMRGINRAI' A
#
# COMPACT_ATOMS: atom_id res chain seq x y z
N ALA A 1 7.66 -12.60 1.15
CA ALA A 1 7.59 -13.96 1.66
C ALA A 1 6.76 -14.83 0.72
N GLU A 2 7.08 -16.09 0.63
CA GLU A 2 6.40 -17.01 -0.28
C GLU A 2 4.92 -17.16 0.05
N THR A 3 4.56 -17.04 1.34
CA THR A 3 3.18 -17.16 1.79
C THR A 3 2.37 -15.88 1.60
N GLY A 4 3.03 -14.77 1.30
CA GLY A 4 2.37 -13.47 1.25
C GLY A 4 2.01 -12.89 2.61
N PHE A 5 2.41 -13.53 3.70
CA PHE A 5 2.19 -13.01 5.05
C PHE A 5 3.44 -12.31 5.55
N GLY A 6 3.25 -11.21 6.27
CA GLY A 6 4.37 -10.52 6.88
C GLY A 6 4.04 -9.11 7.30
N THR A 7 4.93 -8.55 8.10
CA THR A 7 4.89 -7.17 8.54
C THR A 7 6.24 -6.55 8.19
N PHE A 8 6.20 -5.41 7.50
CA PHE A 8 7.44 -4.76 7.09
C PHE A 8 7.24 -3.26 6.92
N VAL A 9 8.34 -2.54 6.87
CA VAL A 9 8.33 -1.11 6.59
C VAL A 9 8.69 -0.93 5.12
N LEU A 10 7.84 -0.19 4.41
CA LEU A 10 8.03 0.11 3.00
C LEU A 10 8.31 1.60 2.84
N LYS A 11 9.42 1.93 2.20
CA LYS A 11 9.76 3.31 1.87
C LYS A 11 9.50 3.54 0.39
N LEU A 12 8.73 4.58 0.09
CA LEU A 12 8.51 5.04 -1.28
C LEU A 12 9.24 6.35 -1.47
N ASP A 13 10.09 6.41 -2.48
CA ASP A 13 10.79 7.64 -2.84
C ASP A 13 9.82 8.64 -3.47
N PRO A 14 10.13 9.96 -3.42
CA PRO A 14 9.29 10.95 -4.10
C PRO A 14 9.11 10.59 -5.57
N GLY A 15 7.85 10.58 -6.00
CA GLY A 15 7.48 10.22 -7.37
C GLY A 15 7.30 8.73 -7.62
N ALA A 16 7.48 7.88 -6.60
CA ALA A 16 7.28 6.45 -6.76
C ALA A 16 5.82 6.12 -7.07
N GLN A 17 5.62 5.11 -7.88
CA GLN A 17 4.29 4.62 -8.26
C GLN A 17 4.27 3.11 -8.19
N SER A 18 3.13 2.56 -7.74
CA SER A 18 2.91 1.12 -7.81
C SER A 18 2.18 0.78 -9.11
N ILE A 19 2.42 -0.42 -9.64
CA ILE A 19 1.61 -0.92 -10.74
C ILE A 19 0.24 -1.32 -10.21
N PRO A 20 -0.82 -1.28 -11.04
CA PRO A 20 -2.13 -1.77 -10.62
C PRO A 20 -2.04 -3.23 -10.23
N HIS A 21 -2.66 -3.59 -9.10
CA HIS A 21 -2.63 -4.96 -8.60
C HIS A 21 -3.91 -5.29 -7.84
N GLU A 22 -4.18 -6.59 -7.72
CA GLU A 22 -5.30 -7.12 -6.97
C GLU A 22 -4.77 -7.79 -5.71
N HIS A 23 -5.45 -7.55 -4.58
CA HIS A 23 -5.13 -8.20 -3.32
C HIS A 23 -5.78 -9.57 -3.27
N THR A 24 -5.00 -10.62 -3.00
CA THR A 24 -5.52 -11.97 -2.83
C THR A 24 -5.88 -12.26 -1.37
N GLY A 25 -5.44 -11.42 -0.45
CA GLY A 25 -5.78 -11.46 0.96
C GLY A 25 -5.92 -10.06 1.49
N PHE A 26 -6.08 -9.92 2.80
CA PHE A 26 -6.11 -8.59 3.41
C PHE A 26 -4.74 -7.95 3.34
N GLU A 27 -4.71 -6.66 3.04
CA GLU A 27 -3.52 -5.84 3.20
C GLU A 27 -3.89 -4.62 4.02
N GLU A 28 -3.10 -4.35 5.06
CA GLU A 28 -3.30 -3.19 5.91
C GLU A 28 -2.01 -2.40 5.98
N PHE A 29 -2.12 -1.08 6.09
CA PHE A 29 -0.94 -0.27 6.29
C PHE A 29 -1.27 0.97 7.11
N MET A 30 -0.26 1.48 7.80
CA MET A 30 -0.31 2.76 8.47
C MET A 30 0.75 3.67 7.84
N VAL A 31 0.38 4.91 7.55
CA VAL A 31 1.33 5.89 7.05
C VAL A 31 2.12 6.44 8.23
N LEU A 32 3.42 6.17 8.24
CA LEU A 32 4.32 6.64 9.30
C LEU A 32 4.84 8.05 9.02
N GLN A 33 5.09 8.36 7.76
CA GLN A 33 5.55 9.68 7.31
C GLN A 33 5.15 9.90 5.88
N GLY A 34 4.94 11.17 5.50
CA GLY A 34 4.64 11.55 4.14
C GLY A 34 3.19 11.29 3.76
N GLU A 35 2.96 11.14 2.47
CA GLU A 35 1.62 10.96 1.91
C GLU A 35 1.65 9.94 0.80
N MET A 36 0.55 9.19 0.66
CA MET A 36 0.33 8.30 -0.47
C MET A 36 -1.02 8.64 -1.09
N VAL A 37 -1.09 8.64 -2.43
CA VAL A 37 -2.29 8.96 -3.19
C VAL A 37 -2.74 7.73 -3.94
N ASP A 38 -3.99 7.31 -3.72
CA ASP A 38 -4.56 6.17 -4.44
C ASP A 38 -5.10 6.60 -5.80
N PHE A 39 -5.42 5.61 -6.65
CA PHE A 39 -5.84 5.87 -8.03
C PHE A 39 -7.11 6.75 -8.13
N ASP A 40 -7.93 6.77 -7.09
CA ASP A 40 -9.15 7.60 -7.04
C ASP A 40 -8.90 8.96 -6.39
N ASN A 41 -7.63 9.36 -6.25
CA ASN A 41 -7.19 10.61 -5.62
C ASN A 41 -7.40 10.68 -4.11
N THR A 42 -7.71 9.55 -3.47
CA THR A 42 -7.74 9.51 -2.00
C THR A 42 -6.33 9.70 -1.48
N VAL A 43 -6.15 10.63 -0.55
CA VAL A 43 -4.85 10.93 0.04
C VAL A 43 -4.77 10.32 1.43
N PHE A 44 -3.75 9.49 1.65
CA PHE A 44 -3.47 8.91 2.95
C PHE A 44 -2.28 9.65 3.55
N LYS A 45 -2.45 10.11 4.79
CA LYS A 45 -1.48 10.96 5.49
C LYS A 45 -0.95 10.26 6.72
N LYS A 46 0.10 10.82 7.31
CA LYS A 46 0.68 10.32 8.55
C LYS A 46 -0.41 10.04 9.59
N GLY A 47 -0.39 8.83 10.13
CA GLY A 47 -1.35 8.38 11.13
C GLY A 47 -2.57 7.66 10.56
N ASP A 48 -2.80 7.73 9.25
CA ASP A 48 -3.92 7.02 8.63
C ASP A 48 -3.63 5.52 8.59
N PHE A 49 -4.65 4.74 8.92
CA PHE A 49 -4.60 3.28 8.86
C PHE A 49 -5.62 2.81 7.83
N VAL A 50 -5.17 1.98 6.89
CA VAL A 50 -5.98 1.59 5.74
C VAL A 50 -6.02 0.08 5.62
N THR A 51 -7.21 -0.46 5.31
CA THR A 51 -7.41 -1.89 5.08
C THR A 51 -7.92 -2.10 3.66
N PHE A 52 -7.26 -2.97 2.92
CA PHE A 52 -7.73 -3.44 1.61
C PHE A 52 -8.21 -4.88 1.75
N GLU A 53 -9.43 -5.15 1.30
CA GLU A 53 -10.04 -6.48 1.40
C GLU A 53 -9.58 -7.37 0.25
N PRO A 54 -9.66 -8.72 0.42
CA PRO A 54 -9.40 -9.64 -0.68
C PRO A 54 -10.27 -9.34 -1.88
N GLY A 55 -9.68 -9.41 -3.06
CA GLY A 55 -10.38 -9.11 -4.31
C GLY A 55 -10.37 -7.64 -4.70
N SER A 56 -9.92 -6.74 -3.81
CA SER A 56 -9.81 -5.33 -4.15
C SER A 56 -8.62 -5.09 -5.08
N CYS A 57 -8.75 -4.07 -5.93
CA CYS A 57 -7.69 -3.66 -6.85
C CYS A 57 -7.34 -2.21 -6.61
N HIS A 58 -6.07 -1.88 -6.70
CA HIS A 58 -5.67 -0.47 -6.61
C HIS A 58 -4.30 -0.23 -7.23
N SER A 59 -3.99 1.04 -7.41
CA SER A 59 -2.65 1.53 -7.70
C SER A 59 -2.43 2.80 -6.91
N SER A 60 -1.19 3.06 -6.54
CA SER A 60 -0.87 4.17 -5.65
C SER A 60 0.36 4.90 -6.14
N SER A 61 0.47 6.16 -5.73
CA SER A 61 1.67 6.96 -5.98
C SER A 61 2.00 7.75 -4.73
N SER A 62 3.25 8.18 -4.63
CA SER A 62 3.69 9.03 -3.52
C SER A 62 4.49 10.20 -4.08
N PRO A 63 3.81 11.30 -4.44
CA PRO A 63 4.50 12.45 -5.06
C PRO A 63 5.61 13.02 -4.20
N LYS A 64 5.46 12.98 -2.88
CA LYS A 64 6.43 13.53 -1.94
C LYS A 64 7.25 12.45 -1.22
N GLY A 65 6.99 11.18 -1.53
CA GLY A 65 7.58 10.07 -0.80
C GLY A 65 6.81 9.77 0.48
N CYS A 66 6.93 8.54 0.97
CA CYS A 66 6.29 8.16 2.22
C CYS A 66 6.98 6.95 2.84
N LEU A 67 6.65 6.72 4.12
CA LEU A 67 7.08 5.57 4.88
C LEU A 67 5.84 4.89 5.41
N LEU A 68 5.66 3.60 5.09
CA LEU A 68 4.49 2.83 5.46
C LEU A 68 4.88 1.65 6.34
N LEU A 69 4.05 1.33 7.33
CA LEU A 69 4.11 0.06 8.05
C LEU A 69 3.04 -0.84 7.45
N VAL A 70 3.45 -1.93 6.85
CA VAL A 70 2.57 -2.79 6.05
C VAL A 70 2.37 -4.14 6.75
N PHE A 71 1.11 -4.57 6.82
CA PHE A 71 0.70 -5.89 7.31
C PHE A 71 0.09 -6.65 6.14
N MET A 72 0.84 -7.61 5.61
CA MET A 72 0.44 -8.36 4.43
C MET A 72 -0.11 -9.73 4.84
N ARG A 73 -1.31 -10.07 4.38
CA ARG A 73 -1.95 -11.34 4.69
C ARG A 73 -2.34 -12.12 3.44
N GLY A 74 -1.65 -11.88 2.38
CA GLY A 74 -1.82 -12.55 1.10
C GLY A 74 -0.93 -11.86 0.08
N ILE A 75 -0.75 -12.50 -1.07
CA ILE A 75 0.09 -11.92 -2.12
C ILE A 75 -0.75 -10.97 -2.98
N ASN A 76 -0.07 -10.00 -3.60
CA ASN A 76 -0.70 -9.16 -4.60
C ASN A 76 -0.51 -9.79 -5.98
N ARG A 77 -1.51 -9.65 -6.83
CA ARG A 77 -1.49 -10.18 -8.18
C ARG A 77 -1.56 -9.03 -9.17
N ALA A 78 -0.61 -9.00 -10.11
CA ALA A 78 -0.60 -7.98 -11.17
C ALA A 78 -1.81 -8.17 -12.10
N ILE A 79 -2.37 -7.07 -12.54
CA ILE A 79 -3.52 -7.07 -13.44
C ILE A 79 -3.24 -6.23 -14.68
#